data_51887057a8cc1b8215086ec2b2f8bc1d
#
_entry.id   51887057a8cc1b8215086ec2b2f8bc1d
#
_cell.length_a   1.000
_cell.length_b   1.000
_cell.length_c   1.000
_cell.angle_alpha   90.00
_cell.angle_beta   90.00
_cell.angle_gamma   90.00
#
_symmetry.space_group_name_H-M   'P 1'
#
loop_
_entity.id
_entity.type
_entity.pdbx_description
1 polymer ?
#
loop_
_entity_poly.entity_id
_entity_poly.type
_entity_poly.pdbx_seq_one_letter_code
_entity_poly.pdbx_strand_id
1 'polypeptide(L)' 'RGEPGIVFELKTADRKRDLNARVDEAFAQIRDRGYYEGMEGRVILVGMAFWKKVPCVRIGSA' A
#
# COMPACT_ATOMS: atom_id res chain seq x y z
N ARG A 1 3.32 14.32 -17.75
CA ARG A 1 2.39 13.43 -18.37
C ARG A 1 3.05 12.12 -18.76
N GLY A 2 2.36 11.01 -18.61
CA GLY A 2 2.93 9.70 -18.85
C GLY A 2 3.61 9.10 -17.63
N GLU A 3 3.76 9.86 -16.59
CA GLU A 3 4.32 9.36 -15.35
C GLU A 3 3.23 8.65 -14.56
N PRO A 4 3.55 7.53 -13.90
CA PRO A 4 2.56 6.83 -13.10
C PRO A 4 2.18 7.61 -11.85
N GLY A 5 0.92 7.50 -11.45
CA GLY A 5 0.51 7.93 -10.13
C GLY A 5 0.89 6.87 -9.11
N ILE A 6 1.12 7.29 -7.88
CA ILE A 6 1.46 6.35 -6.79
C ILE A 6 0.55 6.63 -5.62
N VAL A 7 -0.06 5.58 -5.09
CA VAL A 7 -0.91 5.66 -3.92
C VAL A 7 -0.31 4.79 -2.83
N PHE A 8 -0.08 5.39 -1.67
CA PHE A 8 0.49 4.72 -0.51
C PHE A 8 -0.53 4.53 0.59
N GLU A 9 -0.41 3.44 1.30
CA GLU A 9 -1.09 3.26 2.58
C GLU A 9 -0.07 2.68 3.56
N LEU A 10 0.09 3.31 4.72
CA LEU A 10 1.02 2.89 5.75
C LEU A 10 0.29 2.35 6.95
N LYS A 11 0.84 1.30 7.55
CA LYS A 11 0.36 0.75 8.81
C LYS A 11 1.53 0.38 9.68
N THR A 12 1.26 0.20 10.98
CA THR A 12 2.26 -0.31 11.91
C THR A 12 1.80 -1.66 12.43
N ALA A 13 2.75 -2.50 12.74
CA ALA A 13 2.48 -3.82 13.34
C ALA A 13 3.02 -3.82 14.76
N ASP A 14 2.25 -4.38 15.69
CA ASP A 14 2.67 -4.51 17.07
C ASP A 14 3.67 -5.63 17.26
N ARG A 15 3.65 -6.61 16.35
CA ARG A 15 4.52 -7.78 16.40
C ARG A 15 5.08 -8.04 15.02
N LYS A 16 6.30 -8.55 15.00
CA LYS A 16 6.94 -8.89 13.73
C LYS A 16 6.09 -9.85 12.90
N ARG A 17 5.49 -10.83 13.56
CA ARG A 17 4.69 -11.85 12.86
C ARG A 17 3.44 -11.28 12.20
N ASP A 18 3.04 -10.06 12.56
CA ASP A 18 1.85 -9.44 12.00
C ASP A 18 2.15 -8.58 10.78
N LEU A 19 3.41 -8.45 10.39
CA LEU A 19 3.80 -7.57 9.30
C LEU A 19 3.09 -7.88 7.99
N ASN A 20 3.06 -9.16 7.60
CA ASN A 20 2.44 -9.53 6.33
C ASN A 20 0.95 -9.23 6.33
N ALA A 21 0.27 -9.53 7.45
CA ALA A 21 -1.15 -9.25 7.56
C ALA A 21 -1.43 -7.76 7.48
N ARG A 22 -0.57 -6.94 8.11
CA ARG A 22 -0.76 -5.49 8.08
C ARG A 22 -0.51 -4.91 6.71
N VAL A 23 0.49 -5.43 6.00
CA VAL A 23 0.74 -5.03 4.62
C VAL A 23 -0.46 -5.37 3.74
N ASP A 24 -1.03 -6.55 3.90
CA ASP A 24 -2.19 -6.95 3.12
C ASP A 24 -3.39 -6.05 3.42
N GLU A 25 -3.57 -5.68 4.69
CA GLU A 25 -4.62 -4.74 5.07
C GLU A 25 -4.41 -3.38 4.41
N ALA A 26 -3.17 -2.90 4.43
CA ALA A 26 -2.86 -1.61 3.82
C ALA A 26 -3.19 -1.64 2.33
N PHE A 27 -2.78 -2.69 1.66
CA PHE A 27 -3.02 -2.82 0.23
C PHE A 27 -4.51 -2.92 -0.07
N ALA A 28 -5.23 -3.72 0.72
CA ALA A 28 -6.68 -3.88 0.55
C ALA A 28 -7.42 -2.56 0.78
N GLN A 29 -6.98 -1.75 1.74
CA GLN A 29 -7.62 -0.46 2.00
C GLN A 29 -7.49 0.49 0.82
N ILE A 30 -6.36 0.47 0.13
CA ILE A 30 -6.21 1.29 -1.07
C ILE A 30 -7.28 0.90 -2.08
N ARG A 31 -7.47 -0.39 -2.30
CA ARG A 31 -8.44 -0.87 -3.27
C ARG A 31 -9.87 -0.56 -2.84
N ASP A 32 -10.17 -0.78 -1.56
CA ASP A 32 -11.52 -0.59 -1.05
C ASP A 32 -11.95 0.87 -1.10
N ARG A 33 -11.03 1.78 -0.79
CA ARG A 33 -11.34 3.20 -0.76
C ARG A 33 -11.30 3.84 -2.13
N GLY A 34 -10.66 3.19 -3.10
CA GLY A 34 -10.64 3.68 -4.46
C GLY A 34 -9.93 5.02 -4.61
N TYR A 35 -8.88 5.26 -3.83
CA TYR A 35 -8.15 6.52 -3.90
C TYR A 35 -7.65 6.86 -5.29
N TYR A 36 -7.45 5.83 -6.11
CA TYR A 36 -6.89 5.98 -7.44
C TYR A 36 -7.95 6.25 -8.51
N GLU A 37 -9.22 6.23 -8.13
CA GLU A 37 -10.29 6.53 -9.07
C GLU A 37 -10.18 8.01 -9.45
N GLY A 38 -10.28 8.27 -10.73
CA GLY A 38 -10.10 9.62 -11.23
C GLY A 38 -8.67 9.98 -11.58
N MET A 39 -7.69 9.16 -11.19
CA MET A 39 -6.32 9.36 -11.63
C MET A 39 -6.17 8.83 -13.04
N GLU A 40 -5.53 9.62 -13.89
CA GLU A 40 -5.33 9.23 -15.28
C GLU A 40 -4.06 8.42 -15.42
N GLY A 41 -4.07 7.49 -16.38
CA GLY A 41 -2.91 6.73 -16.70
C GLY A 41 -2.66 5.59 -15.72
N ARG A 42 -1.42 5.19 -15.64
CA ARG A 42 -1.03 4.07 -14.81
C ARG A 42 -0.95 4.47 -13.35
N VAL A 43 -1.47 3.65 -12.47
CA VAL A 43 -1.43 3.92 -11.04
C VAL A 43 -0.80 2.72 -10.34
N ILE A 44 0.20 3.01 -9.51
CA ILE A 44 0.91 2.01 -8.73
C ILE A 44 0.40 2.10 -7.29
N LEU A 45 0.04 0.95 -6.73
CA LEU A 45 -0.46 0.87 -5.36
C LEU A 45 0.63 0.30 -4.48
N VAL A 46 0.89 0.96 -3.35
CA VAL A 46 1.93 0.55 -2.43
C VAL A 46 1.36 0.42 -1.02
N GLY A 47 1.26 -0.80 -0.54
CA GLY A 47 0.93 -1.05 0.86
C GLY A 47 2.21 -1.29 1.62
N MET A 48 2.33 -0.68 2.80
CA MET A 48 3.55 -0.76 3.57
C MET A 48 3.21 -0.88 5.05
N ALA A 49 3.96 -1.72 5.75
CA ALA A 49 3.82 -1.83 7.19
C ALA A 49 5.20 -1.88 7.82
N PHE A 50 5.27 -1.42 9.06
CA PHE A 50 6.51 -1.43 9.83
C PHE A 50 6.28 -2.11 11.15
N TRP A 51 7.24 -2.92 11.56
CA TRP A 51 7.39 -3.36 12.94
C TRP A 51 8.75 -2.83 13.39
N LYS A 52 8.72 -1.86 14.33
CA LYS A 52 9.94 -1.13 14.71
C LYS A 52 10.58 -0.55 13.45
N LYS A 53 11.80 -0.94 13.14
CA LYS A 53 12.51 -0.44 11.95
C LYS A 53 12.47 -1.43 10.79
N VAL A 54 11.67 -2.48 10.90
CA VAL A 54 11.58 -3.51 9.87
C VAL A 54 10.39 -3.21 8.96
N PRO A 55 10.63 -2.90 7.68
CA PRO A 55 9.55 -2.63 6.75
C PRO A 55 9.10 -3.89 6.04
N CYS A 56 7.86 -3.85 5.58
CA CYS A 56 7.33 -4.86 4.69
C CYS A 56 6.46 -4.14 3.66
N VAL A 57 6.62 -4.48 2.39
CA VAL A 57 6.03 -3.71 1.29
C VAL A 57 5.36 -4.65 0.31
N ARG A 58 4.19 -4.23 -0.18
CA ARG A 58 3.51 -4.91 -1.27
C ARG A 58 3.16 -3.87 -2.34
N ILE A 59 3.52 -4.18 -3.59
CA ILE A 59 3.33 -3.27 -4.70
C ILE A 59 2.47 -3.96 -5.76
N GLY A 60 1.54 -3.21 -6.32
CA GLY A 60 0.70 -3.72 -7.38
C GLY A 60 0.19 -2.59 -8.26
N SER A 61 -0.66 -2.94 -9.20
CA SER A 61 -1.27 -1.97 -10.11
C SER A 61 -2.76 -1.87 -9.83
N ALA A 62 -3.27 -0.69 -10.08
CA ALA A 62 -4.71 -0.48 -10.00
C ALA A 62 -5.45 -1.20 -11.15
#